data_3813f24a2cb5b1b0efb638a8a2bbfb74
#
_entry.id   3813f24a2cb5b1b0efb638a8a2bbfb74
#
_cell.length_a   1.000
_cell.length_b   1.000
_cell.length_c   1.000
_cell.angle_alpha   90.00
_cell.angle_beta   90.00
_cell.angle_gamma   90.00
#
_symmetry.space_group_name_H-M   'P 1'
#
loop_
_entity.id
_entity.type
_entity.pdbx_description
1 polymer ?
#
loop_
_entity_poly.entity_id
_entity_poly.type
_entity_poly.pdbx_seq_one_letter_code
_entity_poly.pdbx_strand_id
1 'polypeptide(L)'
;PNPRVVIMVRDLRAIYSSMEKKFRQNPDIDPKIMNNMDMTGITTDQRVGIWSQTHPTGYTVIKLQEMILQKLDKSVLFFRYEDFCQAPDEHMKRLYEFFQVEYFQHDWNNIQQMTSENDEAHGIFGDHKIRTKLEQTPDDFKEVLGVQTCNRIVNENRWFYDYFRYN
;
A
#
# COMPACT_ATOMS: atom_id res chain seq x y z
N PRO A 1 -9.81 12.51 24.35
CA PRO A 1 -9.88 12.93 22.94
C PRO A 1 -10.04 11.70 22.08
N ASN A 2 -10.98 11.73 21.14
CA ASN A 2 -11.11 10.64 20.17
C ASN A 2 -9.92 10.71 19.21
N PRO A 3 -9.22 9.61 18.96
CA PRO A 3 -8.12 9.60 18.01
C PRO A 3 -8.64 9.89 16.59
N ARG A 4 -7.88 10.64 15.84
CA ARG A 4 -8.11 10.85 14.40
C ARG A 4 -7.07 10.08 13.64
N VAL A 5 -7.50 9.18 12.77
CA VAL A 5 -6.62 8.28 12.02
C VAL A 5 -6.80 8.52 10.53
N VAL A 6 -5.71 8.54 9.79
CA VAL A 6 -5.72 8.59 8.33
C VAL A 6 -5.17 7.28 7.80
N ILE A 7 -5.87 6.71 6.85
CA ILE A 7 -5.44 5.47 6.17
C ILE A 7 -5.45 5.71 4.66
N MET A 8 -4.29 5.57 4.05
CA MET A 8 -4.19 5.51 2.60
C MET A 8 -4.39 4.06 2.15
N VAL A 9 -5.36 3.86 1.28
CA VAL A 9 -5.61 2.56 0.64
C VAL A 9 -5.16 2.61 -0.81
N ARG A 10 -4.76 1.47 -1.33
CA ARG A 10 -4.34 1.30 -2.72
C ARG A 10 -4.86 -0.03 -3.23
N ASP A 11 -5.05 -0.14 -4.55
CA ASP A 11 -5.40 -1.42 -5.17
C ASP A 11 -4.44 -2.52 -4.71
N LEU A 12 -4.99 -3.61 -4.15
CA LEU A 12 -4.18 -4.71 -3.63
C LEU A 12 -3.33 -5.37 -4.72
N ARG A 13 -3.82 -5.40 -5.96
CA ARG A 13 -3.05 -5.91 -7.11
C ARG A 13 -1.80 -5.07 -7.32
N ALA A 14 -1.91 -3.74 -7.21
CA ALA A 14 -0.77 -2.82 -7.34
C ALA A 14 0.22 -2.95 -6.16
N ILE A 15 -0.28 -3.20 -4.96
CA ILE A 15 0.58 -3.47 -3.78
C ILE A 15 1.38 -4.75 -4.00
N TYR A 16 0.72 -5.88 -4.31
CA TYR A 16 1.41 -7.15 -4.54
C TYR A 16 2.33 -7.12 -5.76
N SER A 17 1.97 -6.38 -6.82
CA SER A 17 2.86 -6.15 -7.96
C SER A 17 4.15 -5.45 -7.53
N SER A 18 4.05 -4.43 -6.68
CA SER A 18 5.23 -3.74 -6.14
C SER A 18 6.09 -4.68 -5.30
N MET A 19 5.49 -5.50 -4.45
CA MET A 19 6.21 -6.50 -3.64
C MET A 19 6.92 -7.53 -4.53
N GLU A 20 6.25 -8.04 -5.57
CA GLU A 20 6.83 -8.99 -6.51
C GLU A 20 8.02 -8.38 -7.28
N LYS A 21 7.91 -7.13 -7.72
CA LYS A 21 9.03 -6.43 -8.37
C LYS A 21 10.24 -6.31 -7.45
N LYS A 22 10.01 -5.94 -6.20
CA LYS A 22 11.07 -5.85 -5.17
C LYS A 22 11.72 -7.21 -4.92
N PHE A 23 10.92 -8.26 -4.82
CA PHE A 23 11.42 -9.63 -4.70
C PHE A 23 12.29 -10.02 -5.89
N ARG A 24 11.85 -9.77 -7.12
CA ARG A 24 12.62 -10.09 -8.35
C ARG A 24 13.93 -9.31 -8.44
N GLN A 25 13.99 -8.09 -7.90
CA GLN A 25 15.22 -7.29 -7.84
C GLN A 25 16.22 -7.82 -6.79
N ASN A 26 15.75 -8.59 -5.83
CA ASN A 26 16.54 -9.07 -4.69
C ASN A 26 16.29 -10.57 -4.45
N PRO A 27 16.60 -11.45 -5.42
CA PRO A 27 16.24 -12.88 -5.32
C PRO A 27 17.01 -13.62 -4.22
N ASP A 28 18.18 -13.12 -3.82
CA ASP A 28 19.08 -13.74 -2.85
C ASP A 28 18.93 -13.18 -1.42
N ILE A 29 17.81 -12.53 -1.14
CA ILE A 29 17.57 -12.00 0.21
C ILE A 29 17.54 -13.12 1.24
N ASP A 30 18.22 -12.86 2.37
CA ASP A 30 18.26 -13.77 3.52
C ASP A 30 16.81 -14.13 3.94
N PRO A 31 16.47 -15.44 3.97
CA PRO A 31 15.16 -15.90 4.42
C PRO A 31 14.70 -15.33 5.77
N LYS A 32 15.64 -14.95 6.64
CA LYS A 32 15.34 -14.31 7.93
C LYS A 32 14.61 -12.97 7.78
N ILE A 33 14.91 -12.23 6.72
CA ILE A 33 14.24 -10.95 6.40
C ILE A 33 12.81 -11.21 5.94
N MET A 34 12.55 -12.39 5.37
CA MET A 34 11.25 -12.85 4.86
C MET A 34 10.48 -13.70 5.88
N ASN A 35 10.57 -13.41 7.17
CA ASN A 35 9.92 -14.20 8.23
C ASN A 35 10.34 -15.68 8.25
N ASN A 36 11.60 -15.97 7.94
CA ASN A 36 12.18 -17.32 7.81
C ASN A 36 11.52 -18.18 6.70
N MET A 37 10.88 -17.57 5.72
CA MET A 37 10.36 -18.29 4.55
C MET A 37 11.34 -18.18 3.39
N ASP A 38 11.82 -19.32 2.92
CA ASP A 38 12.48 -19.41 1.61
C ASP A 38 11.43 -19.26 0.50
N MET A 39 11.48 -18.14 -0.20
CA MET A 39 10.59 -17.88 -1.33
C MET A 39 11.22 -18.21 -2.68
N THR A 40 12.43 -18.75 -2.70
CA THR A 40 13.08 -19.21 -3.93
C THR A 40 12.36 -20.48 -4.44
N GLY A 41 12.22 -20.58 -5.75
CA GLY A 41 11.60 -21.75 -6.38
C GLY A 41 10.07 -21.83 -6.29
N ILE A 42 9.39 -20.88 -5.65
CA ILE A 42 7.92 -20.81 -5.66
C ILE A 42 7.40 -19.83 -6.70
N THR A 43 6.18 -20.03 -7.16
CA THR A 43 5.55 -19.18 -8.18
C THR A 43 5.14 -17.82 -7.64
N THR A 44 4.94 -16.84 -8.52
CA THR A 44 4.39 -15.53 -8.16
C THR A 44 3.04 -15.67 -7.43
N ASP A 45 2.17 -16.54 -7.88
CA ASP A 45 0.87 -16.78 -7.25
C ASP A 45 1.01 -17.31 -5.81
N GLN A 46 1.93 -18.24 -5.59
CA GLN A 46 2.22 -18.77 -4.24
C GLN A 46 2.79 -17.67 -3.32
N ARG A 47 3.71 -16.82 -3.82
CA ARG A 47 4.24 -15.70 -3.03
C ARG A 47 3.13 -14.72 -2.64
N VAL A 48 2.25 -14.35 -3.56
CA VAL A 48 1.08 -13.52 -3.26
C VAL A 48 0.19 -14.18 -2.20
N GLY A 49 -0.02 -15.50 -2.28
CA GLY A 49 -0.75 -16.25 -1.25
C GLY A 49 -0.11 -16.16 0.14
N ILE A 50 1.21 -16.22 0.22
CA ILE A 50 1.94 -16.04 1.49
C ILE A 50 1.77 -14.60 1.99
N TRP A 51 2.01 -13.59 1.15
CA TRP A 51 1.89 -12.18 1.53
C TRP A 51 0.47 -11.78 1.94
N SER A 52 -0.55 -12.43 1.38
CA SER A 52 -1.95 -12.18 1.77
C SER A 52 -2.30 -12.69 3.17
N GLN A 53 -1.46 -13.52 3.76
CA GLN A 53 -1.66 -14.10 5.10
C GLN A 53 -0.63 -13.63 6.13
N THR A 54 0.36 -12.82 5.71
CA THR A 54 1.48 -12.41 6.56
C THR A 54 1.66 -10.89 6.57
N HIS A 55 2.63 -10.41 7.34
CA HIS A 55 3.08 -9.03 7.28
C HIS A 55 3.77 -8.70 5.95
N PRO A 56 3.70 -7.45 5.50
CA PRO A 56 2.94 -6.36 6.09
C PRO A 56 1.48 -6.32 5.61
N THR A 57 1.19 -6.81 4.39
CA THR A 57 -0.07 -6.55 3.69
C THR A 57 -1.24 -7.36 4.26
N GLY A 58 -1.08 -8.68 4.41
CA GLY A 58 -2.18 -9.56 4.82
C GLY A 58 -2.77 -9.17 6.16
N TYR A 59 -1.94 -8.99 7.19
CA TYR A 59 -2.42 -8.59 8.50
C TYR A 59 -3.04 -7.18 8.51
N THR A 60 -2.53 -6.27 7.68
CA THR A 60 -3.11 -4.92 7.56
C THR A 60 -4.50 -4.99 6.95
N VAL A 61 -4.70 -5.80 5.91
CA VAL A 61 -6.02 -5.99 5.26
C VAL A 61 -7.03 -6.62 6.23
N ILE A 62 -6.62 -7.65 6.98
CA ILE A 62 -7.47 -8.30 8.00
C ILE A 62 -7.89 -7.29 9.09
N LYS A 63 -6.94 -6.53 9.65
CA LYS A 63 -7.23 -5.53 10.67
C LYS A 63 -8.12 -4.41 10.16
N LEU A 64 -7.94 -4.00 8.91
CA LEU A 64 -8.79 -3.03 8.25
C LEU A 64 -10.23 -3.53 8.13
N GLN A 65 -10.43 -4.79 7.74
CA GLN A 65 -11.74 -5.42 7.69
C GLN A 65 -12.41 -5.47 9.06
N GLU A 66 -11.68 -5.91 10.07
CA GLU A 66 -12.17 -5.95 11.46
C GLU A 66 -12.61 -4.56 11.95
N MET A 67 -11.78 -3.54 11.69
CA MET A 67 -12.08 -2.16 12.06
C MET A 67 -13.40 -1.67 11.42
N ILE A 68 -13.61 -1.97 10.14
CA ILE A 68 -14.83 -1.59 9.41
C ILE A 68 -16.04 -2.36 9.98
N LEU A 69 -15.92 -3.67 10.21
CA LEU A 69 -16.97 -4.50 10.78
C LEU A 69 -17.38 -4.03 12.19
N GLN A 70 -16.43 -3.56 12.97
CA GLN A 70 -16.67 -3.00 14.32
C GLN A 70 -17.15 -1.54 14.28
N LYS A 71 -17.32 -0.96 13.08
CA LYS A 71 -17.77 0.44 12.88
C LYS A 71 -16.84 1.48 13.53
N LEU A 72 -15.55 1.19 13.60
CA LEU A 72 -14.52 2.10 14.10
C LEU A 72 -14.02 3.07 13.01
N ASP A 73 -14.42 2.83 11.76
CA ASP A 73 -14.11 3.65 10.58
C ASP A 73 -14.65 5.09 10.65
N LYS A 74 -15.61 5.37 11.55
CA LYS A 74 -16.17 6.72 11.73
C LYS A 74 -15.16 7.78 12.18
N SER A 75 -14.07 7.36 12.80
CA SER A 75 -12.96 8.23 13.23
C SER A 75 -11.77 8.20 12.27
N VAL A 76 -11.96 7.60 11.09
CA VAL A 76 -10.91 7.38 10.10
C VAL A 76 -11.20 8.15 8.82
N LEU A 77 -10.20 8.86 8.33
CA LEU A 77 -10.22 9.46 7.01
C LEU A 77 -9.49 8.53 6.04
N PHE A 78 -10.22 7.99 5.07
CA PHE A 78 -9.63 7.16 4.01
C PHE A 78 -9.27 7.99 2.79
N PHE A 79 -8.09 7.74 2.24
CA PHE A 79 -7.66 8.20 0.94
C PHE A 79 -7.34 7.02 0.05
N ARG A 80 -7.91 6.98 -1.15
CA ARG A 80 -7.39 6.12 -2.21
C ARG A 80 -6.14 6.78 -2.80
N TYR A 81 -5.07 6.01 -2.92
CA TYR A 81 -3.80 6.49 -3.47
C TYR A 81 -3.99 7.09 -4.87
N GLU A 82 -4.78 6.43 -5.69
CA GLU A 82 -5.04 6.83 -7.07
C GLU A 82 -5.76 8.19 -7.12
N ASP A 83 -6.79 8.38 -6.30
CA ASP A 83 -7.54 9.64 -6.21
C ASP A 83 -6.65 10.77 -5.65
N PHE A 84 -5.83 10.44 -4.65
CA PHE A 84 -4.87 11.39 -4.10
C PHE A 84 -3.86 11.85 -5.16
N CYS A 85 -3.33 10.96 -6.00
CA CYS A 85 -2.42 11.34 -7.07
C CYS A 85 -3.08 12.21 -8.15
N GLN A 86 -4.40 12.07 -8.38
CA GLN A 86 -5.14 12.86 -9.36
C GLN A 86 -5.50 14.26 -8.85
N ALA A 87 -5.85 14.39 -7.57
CA ALA A 87 -6.31 15.64 -6.96
C ALA A 87 -5.66 15.88 -5.58
N PRO A 88 -4.31 16.01 -5.50
CA PRO A 88 -3.60 16.02 -4.23
C PRO A 88 -3.98 17.21 -3.34
N ASP A 89 -4.19 18.40 -3.92
CA ASP A 89 -4.56 19.59 -3.14
C ASP A 89 -5.93 19.46 -2.47
N GLU A 90 -6.90 18.84 -3.15
CA GLU A 90 -8.24 18.60 -2.58
C GLU A 90 -8.16 17.63 -1.40
N HIS A 91 -7.41 16.55 -1.57
CA HIS A 91 -7.23 15.55 -0.53
C HIS A 91 -6.46 16.10 0.67
N MET A 92 -5.45 16.93 0.44
CA MET A 92 -4.72 17.57 1.53
C MET A 92 -5.58 18.61 2.28
N LYS A 93 -6.40 19.41 1.59
CA LYS A 93 -7.36 20.29 2.26
C LYS A 93 -8.29 19.51 3.19
N ARG A 94 -8.86 18.39 2.71
CA ARG A 94 -9.68 17.50 3.55
C ARG A 94 -8.91 16.93 4.75
N LEU A 95 -7.62 16.62 4.57
CA LEU A 95 -6.75 16.14 5.63
C LEU A 95 -6.56 17.22 6.72
N TYR A 96 -6.26 18.44 6.31
CA TYR A 96 -6.06 19.58 7.21
C TYR A 96 -7.34 19.93 7.97
N GLU A 97 -8.49 19.94 7.28
CA GLU A 97 -9.81 20.08 7.90
C GLU A 97 -10.09 18.97 8.92
N PHE A 98 -9.80 17.72 8.56
CA PHE A 98 -9.98 16.58 9.45
C PHE A 98 -9.14 16.70 10.73
N PHE A 99 -7.90 17.18 10.65
CA PHE A 99 -7.05 17.43 11.81
C PHE A 99 -7.31 18.77 12.50
N GLN A 100 -8.13 19.65 11.90
CA GLN A 100 -8.40 21.00 12.39
C GLN A 100 -7.14 21.86 12.52
N VAL A 101 -6.29 21.79 11.51
CA VAL A 101 -5.07 22.61 11.37
C VAL A 101 -5.16 23.47 10.12
N GLU A 102 -4.42 24.59 10.12
CA GLU A 102 -4.39 25.49 9.00
C GLU A 102 -3.71 24.87 7.78
N TYR A 103 -4.33 25.02 6.61
CA TYR A 103 -3.79 24.51 5.35
C TYR A 103 -2.64 25.41 4.85
N PHE A 104 -1.59 24.78 4.34
CA PHE A 104 -0.59 25.47 3.51
C PHE A 104 -0.45 24.79 2.15
N GLN A 105 -0.09 25.58 1.13
CA GLN A 105 0.07 25.08 -0.23
C GLN A 105 1.31 24.20 -0.36
N HIS A 106 1.14 23.03 -0.96
CA HIS A 106 2.21 22.07 -1.24
C HIS A 106 2.71 22.22 -2.68
N ASP A 107 4.02 21.99 -2.89
CA ASP A 107 4.61 21.90 -4.22
C ASP A 107 4.84 20.41 -4.57
N TRP A 108 3.91 19.87 -5.35
CA TRP A 108 3.94 18.45 -5.76
C TRP A 108 5.00 18.13 -6.82
N ASN A 109 5.64 19.15 -7.39
CA ASN A 109 6.73 19.01 -8.35
C ASN A 109 8.11 19.14 -7.73
N ASN A 110 8.19 19.54 -6.45
CA ASN A 110 9.45 19.75 -5.75
C ASN A 110 9.36 19.23 -4.30
N ILE A 111 9.03 17.95 -4.16
CA ILE A 111 8.96 17.28 -2.84
C ILE A 111 10.38 17.04 -2.35
N GLN A 112 10.69 17.51 -1.15
CA GLN A 112 12.00 17.36 -0.54
C GLN A 112 11.96 16.29 0.55
N GLN A 113 12.93 15.39 0.50
CA GLN A 113 13.15 14.43 1.58
C GLN A 113 13.96 15.07 2.70
N MET A 114 13.34 15.26 3.85
CA MET A 114 13.98 15.89 5.03
C MET A 114 14.66 14.87 5.94
N THR A 115 14.33 13.59 5.81
CA THR A 115 14.90 12.49 6.60
C THR A 115 15.70 11.57 5.70
N SER A 116 16.74 10.94 6.25
CA SER A 116 17.50 9.88 5.59
C SER A 116 17.26 8.59 6.34
N GLU A 117 16.77 7.57 5.65
CA GLU A 117 16.56 6.24 6.19
C GLU A 117 17.45 5.22 5.49
N ASN A 118 17.89 4.20 6.23
CA ASN A 118 18.65 3.11 5.67
C ASN A 118 17.69 1.98 5.27
N ASP A 119 17.39 1.89 3.97
CA ASP A 119 16.49 0.87 3.42
C ASP A 119 16.99 -0.56 3.62
N GLU A 120 18.29 -0.77 3.73
CA GLU A 120 18.88 -2.09 4.01
C GLU A 120 18.41 -2.65 5.35
N ALA A 121 18.16 -1.78 6.34
CA ALA A 121 17.63 -2.19 7.65
C ALA A 121 16.17 -2.65 7.59
N HIS A 122 15.44 -2.29 6.55
CA HIS A 122 14.01 -2.61 6.37
C HIS A 122 13.76 -3.78 5.40
N GLY A 123 14.80 -4.31 4.81
CA GLY A 123 14.72 -5.44 3.88
C GLY A 123 14.10 -5.07 2.53
N ILE A 124 13.57 -6.10 1.84
CA ILE A 124 13.04 -5.92 0.47
C ILE A 124 11.77 -5.07 0.37
N PHE A 125 11.06 -4.89 1.46
CA PHE A 125 9.83 -4.10 1.50
C PHE A 125 10.10 -2.60 1.70
N GLY A 126 11.34 -2.26 2.09
CA GLY A 126 11.76 -0.90 2.34
C GLY A 126 12.31 -0.25 1.06
N ASP A 127 11.79 0.89 0.72
CA ASP A 127 12.37 1.86 -0.19
C ASP A 127 11.79 3.22 0.21
N HIS A 128 12.47 3.83 1.16
CA HIS A 128 12.01 5.08 1.78
C HIS A 128 12.49 6.32 1.02
N LYS A 129 13.06 6.13 -0.17
CA LYS A 129 13.44 7.25 -1.01
C LYS A 129 12.18 7.95 -1.55
N ILE A 130 11.95 9.17 -1.07
CA ILE A 130 10.84 10.00 -1.53
C ILE A 130 11.15 10.52 -2.94
N ARG A 131 10.19 10.37 -3.84
CA ARG A 131 10.28 10.93 -5.19
C ARG A 131 10.11 12.45 -5.11
N THR A 132 10.84 13.17 -5.95
CA THR A 132 10.77 14.65 -6.00
C THR A 132 9.47 15.17 -6.60
N LYS A 133 8.68 14.29 -7.23
CA LYS A 133 7.37 14.62 -7.81
C LYS A 133 6.33 13.60 -7.38
N LEU A 134 5.11 14.05 -7.17
CA LEU A 134 3.96 13.18 -7.00
C LEU A 134 3.52 12.66 -8.37
N GLU A 135 3.72 11.38 -8.59
CA GLU A 135 3.33 10.69 -9.82
C GLU A 135 2.68 9.36 -9.46
N GLN A 136 1.54 9.07 -10.05
CA GLN A 136 0.92 7.76 -9.90
C GLN A 136 1.81 6.69 -10.51
N THR A 137 2.04 5.61 -9.77
CA THR A 137 2.75 4.45 -10.30
C THR A 137 1.86 3.75 -11.34
N PRO A 138 2.39 3.39 -12.52
CA PRO A 138 1.63 2.68 -13.55
C PRO A 138 1.00 1.37 -13.05
N ASP A 139 -0.20 1.06 -13.54
CA ASP A 139 -0.94 -0.16 -13.22
C ASP A 139 -0.51 -1.32 -14.13
N ASP A 140 0.66 -1.87 -13.87
CA ASP A 140 1.26 -2.99 -14.60
C ASP A 140 1.06 -4.35 -13.91
N PHE A 141 0.16 -4.42 -12.93
CA PHE A 141 -0.02 -5.60 -12.09
C PHE A 141 -0.42 -6.86 -12.89
N LYS A 142 -1.13 -6.72 -14.03
CA LYS A 142 -1.47 -7.87 -14.88
C LYS A 142 -0.24 -8.49 -15.56
N GLU A 143 0.73 -7.65 -15.91
CA GLU A 143 1.99 -8.10 -16.51
C GLU A 143 2.89 -8.77 -15.47
N VAL A 144 2.91 -8.22 -14.26
CA VAL A 144 3.79 -8.67 -13.19
C VAL A 144 3.25 -9.93 -12.50
N LEU A 145 1.96 -9.95 -12.16
CA LEU A 145 1.33 -11.01 -11.37
C LEU A 145 0.63 -12.07 -12.23
N GLY A 146 0.25 -11.72 -13.46
CA GLY A 146 -0.62 -12.53 -14.31
C GLY A 146 -2.11 -12.34 -13.99
N VAL A 147 -2.94 -12.56 -15.02
CA VAL A 147 -4.40 -12.33 -14.95
C VAL A 147 -5.07 -13.21 -13.89
N GLN A 148 -4.66 -14.48 -13.77
CA GLN A 148 -5.26 -15.42 -12.82
C GLN A 148 -5.03 -14.99 -11.38
N THR A 149 -3.79 -14.61 -11.03
CA THR A 149 -3.45 -14.10 -9.69
C THR A 149 -4.21 -12.81 -9.39
N CYS A 150 -4.32 -11.89 -10.35
CA CYS A 150 -5.10 -10.66 -10.19
C CYS A 150 -6.57 -10.95 -9.88
N ASN A 151 -7.20 -11.89 -10.62
CA ASN A 151 -8.57 -12.30 -10.38
C ASN A 151 -8.75 -12.94 -9.00
N ARG A 152 -7.81 -13.77 -8.56
CA ARG A 152 -7.82 -14.38 -7.23
C ARG A 152 -7.77 -13.31 -6.14
N ILE A 153 -6.86 -12.35 -6.24
CA ILE A 153 -6.75 -11.23 -5.28
C ILE A 153 -8.09 -10.50 -5.14
N VAL A 154 -8.74 -10.17 -6.26
CA VAL A 154 -10.04 -9.49 -6.25
C VAL A 154 -11.11 -10.35 -5.59
N ASN A 155 -11.20 -11.64 -5.95
CA ASN A 155 -12.23 -12.54 -5.44
C ASN A 155 -12.10 -12.79 -3.94
N GLU A 156 -10.86 -13.01 -3.45
CA GLU A 156 -10.57 -13.25 -2.04
C GLU A 156 -10.78 -11.99 -1.17
N ASN A 157 -10.67 -10.80 -1.78
CA ASN A 157 -10.80 -9.52 -1.08
C ASN A 157 -12.00 -8.70 -1.59
N ARG A 158 -13.07 -9.35 -2.02
CA ARG A 158 -14.23 -8.68 -2.64
C ARG A 158 -14.76 -7.51 -1.81
N TRP A 159 -14.87 -7.71 -0.48
CA TRP A 159 -15.28 -6.68 0.45
C TRP A 159 -14.44 -5.39 0.34
N PHE A 160 -13.12 -5.51 0.14
CA PHE A 160 -12.19 -4.37 0.01
C PHE A 160 -12.48 -3.60 -1.28
N TYR A 161 -12.61 -4.32 -2.39
CA TYR A 161 -12.89 -3.72 -3.69
C TYR A 161 -14.26 -3.02 -3.71
N ASP A 162 -15.27 -3.65 -3.12
CA ASP A 162 -16.63 -3.07 -3.05
C ASP A 162 -16.65 -1.86 -2.09
N TYR A 163 -16.04 -1.95 -0.91
CA TYR A 163 -16.03 -0.87 0.08
C TYR A 163 -15.27 0.36 -0.41
N PHE A 164 -14.09 0.17 -0.99
CA PHE A 164 -13.26 1.26 -1.50
C PHE A 164 -13.51 1.59 -2.98
N ARG A 165 -14.49 0.97 -3.62
CA ARG A 165 -14.91 1.21 -5.01
C ARG A 165 -13.76 1.05 -6.03
N TYR A 166 -12.98 -0.01 -5.87
CA TYR A 166 -12.06 -0.46 -6.92
C TYR A 166 -12.78 -1.38 -7.91
N ASN A 167 -12.54 -1.19 -9.20
CA ASN A 167 -13.13 -1.98 -10.30
C ASN A 167 -12.21 -3.11 -10.77
#